data_bb6e3bfea1a2b0571e000f3fdc1c6ffb
#
_entry.id   bb6e3bfea1a2b0571e000f3fdc1c6ffb
#
_cell.length_a   1.000
_cell.length_b   1.000
_cell.length_c   1.000
_cell.angle_alpha   90.00
_cell.angle_beta   90.00
_cell.angle_gamma   90.00
#
_symmetry.space_group_name_H-M   'P 1'
#
loop_
_entity.id
_entity.type
_entity.pdbx_description
1 polymer ?
#
loop_
_entity_poly.entity_id
_entity_poly.type
_entity_poly.pdbx_seq_one_letter_code
_entity_poly.pdbx_strand_id
1 'polypeptide(L)'
;MSLSVNINEKSDLIWAIADKLTGVYKPHEYGEVILPLTVIRRFDCILADTKDAVLEKFETVKNLPMRDVLLRNASGKAFYNTSKFTFERLLDDPDNIEANFRDYLNGFSENVQDILEKFKFDGQITTMANKGILYIVIKEFTTPKANLHPDVISNLEMGYIFEEIIRRFSEAHNEDAGQHYTPREVIQLMVNILFYDDNDMLSGNNVAKTIYDPACGTGGMLSVAEEYLHKLNASTE
;
A
#
# COMPACT_ATOMS: atom_id res chain seq x y z
N MET A 1 5.34 -17.15 -14.13
CA MET A 1 6.05 -15.95 -14.62
C MET A 1 7.22 -15.69 -13.68
N SER A 2 8.35 -15.19 -14.17
CA SER A 2 9.46 -14.86 -13.26
C SER A 2 9.08 -13.61 -12.43
N LEU A 3 9.56 -13.52 -11.20
CA LEU A 3 9.32 -12.43 -10.24
C LEU A 3 9.51 -11.04 -10.89
N SER A 4 10.60 -10.88 -11.66
CA SER A 4 10.95 -9.63 -12.33
C SER A 4 9.95 -9.18 -13.40
N VAL A 5 9.30 -10.09 -14.09
CA VAL A 5 8.31 -9.76 -15.15
C VAL A 5 7.05 -9.20 -14.54
N ASN A 6 6.57 -9.77 -13.43
CA ASN A 6 5.36 -9.31 -12.74
C ASN A 6 5.54 -7.91 -12.13
N ILE A 7 6.69 -7.65 -11.50
CA ILE A 7 7.02 -6.35 -10.91
C ILE A 7 7.07 -5.25 -11.98
N ASN A 8 7.77 -5.50 -13.08
CA ASN A 8 7.87 -4.52 -14.17
C ASN A 8 6.51 -4.22 -14.80
N GLU A 9 5.69 -5.24 -15.05
CA GLU A 9 4.35 -5.06 -15.61
C GLU A 9 3.45 -4.21 -14.70
N LYS A 10 3.50 -4.41 -13.39
CA LYS A 10 2.73 -3.62 -12.41
C LYS A 10 3.27 -2.19 -12.29
N SER A 11 4.58 -2.03 -12.27
CA SER A 11 5.22 -0.71 -12.25
C SER A 11 4.94 0.08 -13.52
N ASP A 12 4.96 -0.57 -14.68
CA ASP A 12 4.63 0.06 -15.96
C ASP A 12 3.16 0.50 -16.03
N LEU A 13 2.24 -0.30 -15.47
CA LEU A 13 0.85 0.09 -15.36
C LEU A 13 0.68 1.33 -14.48
N ILE A 14 1.29 1.33 -13.29
CA ILE A 14 1.18 2.45 -12.35
C ILE A 14 1.81 3.70 -12.97
N TRP A 15 2.90 3.53 -13.74
CA TRP A 15 3.49 4.62 -14.50
C TRP A 15 2.56 5.12 -15.64
N ALA A 16 1.87 4.22 -16.33
CA ALA A 16 0.89 4.60 -17.35
C ALA A 16 -0.29 5.43 -16.77
N ILE A 17 -0.60 5.25 -15.48
CA ILE A 17 -1.56 6.10 -14.77
C ILE A 17 -1.00 7.54 -14.64
N ALA A 18 0.32 7.71 -14.50
CA ALA A 18 0.96 9.02 -14.48
C ALA A 18 0.67 9.83 -15.75
N ASP A 19 0.53 9.17 -16.91
CA ASP A 19 0.17 9.85 -18.16
C ASP A 19 -1.20 10.52 -18.08
N LYS A 20 -2.13 10.00 -17.27
CA LYS A 20 -3.46 10.60 -17.03
C LYS A 20 -3.38 11.89 -16.21
N LEU A 21 -2.28 12.12 -15.51
CA LEU A 21 -2.03 13.31 -14.71
C LEU A 21 -1.42 14.44 -15.57
N THR A 22 -0.96 14.13 -16.78
CA THR A 22 -0.32 15.08 -17.69
C THR A 22 -1.27 16.24 -18.02
N GLY A 23 -0.75 17.47 -17.92
CA GLY A 23 -1.53 18.68 -18.16
C GLY A 23 -2.32 19.19 -16.94
N VAL A 24 -2.44 18.38 -15.88
CA VAL A 24 -3.01 18.79 -14.59
C VAL A 24 -1.93 18.97 -13.54
N TYR A 25 -0.99 18.04 -13.50
CA TYR A 25 0.15 18.03 -12.59
C TYR A 25 1.47 18.18 -13.33
N LYS A 26 2.46 18.72 -12.64
CA LYS A 26 3.85 18.66 -13.11
C LYS A 26 4.45 17.29 -12.80
N PRO A 27 5.46 16.82 -13.55
CA PRO A 27 6.05 15.50 -13.32
C PRO A 27 6.48 15.24 -11.87
N HIS A 28 7.02 16.21 -11.15
CA HIS A 28 7.43 16.09 -9.76
C HIS A 28 6.26 15.93 -8.76
N GLU A 29 5.05 16.23 -9.16
CA GLU A 29 3.86 16.10 -8.31
C GLU A 29 3.18 14.72 -8.48
N TYR A 30 3.57 13.94 -9.51
CA TYR A 30 2.91 12.65 -9.79
C TYR A 30 3.01 11.67 -8.61
N GLY A 31 4.15 11.66 -7.91
CA GLY A 31 4.37 10.82 -6.73
C GLY A 31 3.35 11.10 -5.62
N GLU A 32 2.96 12.35 -5.43
CA GLU A 32 1.98 12.77 -4.41
C GLU A 32 0.57 12.25 -4.68
N VAL A 33 0.28 11.83 -5.92
CA VAL A 33 -1.01 11.25 -6.33
C VAL A 33 -0.93 9.75 -6.41
N ILE A 34 0.10 9.23 -7.08
CA ILE A 34 0.18 7.80 -7.43
C ILE A 34 0.53 6.94 -6.23
N LEU A 35 1.47 7.37 -5.37
CA LEU A 35 1.86 6.57 -4.22
C LEU A 35 0.70 6.34 -3.24
N PRO A 36 -0.04 7.40 -2.81
CA PRO A 36 -1.21 7.19 -1.96
C PRO A 36 -2.27 6.29 -2.61
N LEU A 37 -2.60 6.52 -3.89
CA LEU A 37 -3.60 5.71 -4.60
C LEU A 37 -3.19 4.24 -4.71
N THR A 38 -1.89 3.97 -4.91
CA THR A 38 -1.38 2.60 -4.95
C THR A 38 -1.53 1.91 -3.60
N VAL A 39 -1.26 2.62 -2.49
CA VAL A 39 -1.47 2.11 -1.12
C VAL A 39 -2.96 1.85 -0.87
N ILE A 40 -3.82 2.82 -1.20
CA ILE A 40 -5.27 2.70 -1.01
C ILE A 40 -5.82 1.53 -1.84
N ARG A 41 -5.38 1.37 -3.09
CA ARG A 41 -5.77 0.22 -3.93
C ARG A 41 -5.30 -1.11 -3.34
N ARG A 42 -4.10 -1.17 -2.77
CA ARG A 42 -3.62 -2.37 -2.06
C ARG A 42 -4.54 -2.71 -0.90
N PHE A 43 -4.93 -1.72 -0.07
CA PHE A 43 -5.87 -1.94 1.03
C PHE A 43 -7.23 -2.40 0.54
N ASP A 44 -7.76 -1.80 -0.53
CA ASP A 44 -9.01 -2.21 -1.15
C ASP A 44 -8.98 -3.68 -1.59
N CYS A 45 -7.93 -4.08 -2.29
CA CYS A 45 -7.74 -5.48 -2.71
C CYS A 45 -7.63 -6.44 -1.51
N ILE A 46 -6.91 -6.08 -0.44
CA ILE A 46 -6.77 -6.92 0.77
C ILE A 46 -8.11 -7.14 1.47
N LEU A 47 -9.00 -6.13 1.45
CA LEU A 47 -10.30 -6.19 2.13
C LEU A 47 -11.42 -6.75 1.25
N ALA A 48 -11.17 -7.00 -0.05
CA ALA A 48 -12.21 -7.38 -1.00
C ALA A 48 -13.04 -8.58 -0.53
N ASP A 49 -12.38 -9.64 -0.06
CA ASP A 49 -13.05 -10.90 0.36
C ASP A 49 -13.88 -10.76 1.63
N THR A 50 -13.59 -9.77 2.47
CA THR A 50 -14.21 -9.60 3.79
C THR A 50 -15.07 -8.34 3.90
N LYS A 51 -15.15 -7.57 2.82
CA LYS A 51 -15.85 -6.28 2.78
C LYS A 51 -17.31 -6.39 3.25
N ASP A 52 -18.06 -7.34 2.71
CA ASP A 52 -19.48 -7.48 3.03
C ASP A 52 -19.66 -7.95 4.49
N ALA A 53 -18.83 -8.85 5.00
CA ALA A 53 -18.84 -9.27 6.40
C ALA A 53 -18.55 -8.10 7.36
N VAL A 54 -17.64 -7.20 7.00
CA VAL A 54 -17.36 -5.98 7.76
C VAL A 54 -18.58 -5.05 7.75
N LEU A 55 -19.23 -4.85 6.62
CA LEU A 55 -20.41 -4.00 6.51
C LEU A 55 -21.59 -4.54 7.33
N GLU A 56 -21.89 -5.84 7.24
CA GLU A 56 -22.93 -6.48 8.06
C GLU A 56 -22.62 -6.34 9.55
N LYS A 57 -21.36 -6.59 9.95
CA LYS A 57 -20.93 -6.43 11.32
C LYS A 57 -21.06 -4.99 11.79
N PHE A 58 -20.67 -4.02 10.96
CA PHE A 58 -20.75 -2.60 11.28
C PHE A 58 -22.17 -2.17 11.64
N GLU A 59 -23.19 -2.62 10.90
CA GLU A 59 -24.59 -2.30 11.21
C GLU A 59 -25.00 -2.72 12.62
N THR A 60 -24.44 -3.80 13.15
CA THR A 60 -24.76 -4.33 14.48
C THR A 60 -23.94 -3.73 15.60
N VAL A 61 -22.75 -3.16 15.31
CA VAL A 61 -21.79 -2.73 16.35
C VAL A 61 -21.51 -1.22 16.37
N LYS A 62 -22.21 -0.43 15.57
CA LYS A 62 -21.98 1.04 15.40
C LYS A 62 -21.73 1.80 16.71
N ASN A 63 -22.50 1.47 17.75
CA ASN A 63 -22.51 2.20 19.02
C ASN A 63 -21.82 1.43 20.16
N LEU A 64 -21.12 0.34 19.88
CA LEU A 64 -20.46 -0.45 20.92
C LEU A 64 -19.05 0.07 21.22
N PRO A 65 -18.63 0.08 22.52
CA PRO A 65 -17.28 0.51 22.89
C PRO A 65 -16.15 -0.31 22.23
N MET A 66 -16.41 -1.59 21.94
CA MET A 66 -15.43 -2.50 21.33
C MET A 66 -15.58 -2.60 19.80
N ARG A 67 -16.22 -1.62 19.16
CA ARG A 67 -16.48 -1.62 17.71
C ARG A 67 -15.22 -1.94 16.90
N ASP A 68 -14.11 -1.28 17.17
CA ASP A 68 -12.86 -1.44 16.42
C ASP A 68 -12.34 -2.88 16.45
N VAL A 69 -12.31 -3.50 17.64
CA VAL A 69 -11.88 -4.91 17.80
C VAL A 69 -12.80 -5.86 17.02
N LEU A 70 -14.12 -5.63 17.11
CA LEU A 70 -15.11 -6.48 16.44
C LEU A 70 -15.02 -6.37 14.91
N LEU A 71 -14.73 -5.17 14.38
CA LEU A 71 -14.58 -4.95 12.95
C LEU A 71 -13.23 -5.49 12.42
N ARG A 72 -12.15 -5.40 13.18
CA ARG A 72 -10.87 -6.07 12.85
C ARG A 72 -11.03 -7.58 12.81
N ASN A 73 -11.77 -8.16 13.77
CA ASN A 73 -12.07 -9.58 13.75
C ASN A 73 -12.92 -9.98 12.52
N ALA A 74 -13.89 -9.16 12.13
CA ALA A 74 -14.71 -9.41 10.94
C ALA A 74 -13.89 -9.31 9.65
N SER A 75 -12.93 -8.38 9.57
CA SER A 75 -12.02 -8.25 8.43
C SER A 75 -10.93 -9.34 8.41
N GLY A 76 -10.62 -9.95 9.54
CA GLY A 76 -9.47 -10.84 9.69
C GLY A 76 -8.12 -10.16 9.45
N LYS A 77 -8.09 -8.83 9.52
CA LYS A 77 -6.91 -7.98 9.26
C LYS A 77 -6.72 -6.96 10.39
N ALA A 78 -5.53 -6.35 10.45
CA ALA A 78 -5.23 -5.27 11.39
C ALA A 78 -6.01 -3.96 11.09
N PHE A 79 -6.80 -3.93 10.03
CA PHE A 79 -7.58 -2.78 9.59
C PHE A 79 -8.87 -3.23 8.88
N TYR A 80 -9.80 -2.31 8.69
CA TYR A 80 -11.08 -2.53 8.03
C TYR A 80 -11.53 -1.27 7.29
N ASN A 81 -12.62 -1.36 6.53
CA ASN A 81 -13.30 -0.21 5.95
C ASN A 81 -14.81 -0.37 6.03
N THR A 82 -15.51 0.62 6.63
CA THR A 82 -16.96 0.62 6.87
C THR A 82 -17.78 1.37 5.83
N SER A 83 -17.16 2.00 4.85
CA SER A 83 -17.88 2.61 3.72
C SER A 83 -18.48 1.53 2.83
N LYS A 84 -19.61 1.80 2.19
CA LYS A 84 -20.22 0.92 1.19
C LYS A 84 -19.41 0.85 -0.13
N PHE A 85 -18.50 1.79 -0.33
CA PHE A 85 -17.72 1.89 -1.56
C PHE A 85 -16.50 0.97 -1.57
N THR A 86 -16.12 0.56 -2.77
CA THR A 86 -14.84 -0.01 -3.19
C THR A 86 -14.38 0.78 -4.41
N PHE A 87 -13.17 0.56 -4.92
CA PHE A 87 -12.75 1.24 -6.16
C PHE A 87 -13.71 0.99 -7.31
N GLU A 88 -14.24 -0.22 -7.43
CA GLU A 88 -15.22 -0.59 -8.45
C GLU A 88 -16.55 0.15 -8.24
N ARG A 89 -17.10 0.11 -7.01
CA ARG A 89 -18.38 0.76 -6.67
C ARG A 89 -18.33 2.29 -6.75
N LEU A 90 -17.15 2.91 -6.67
CA LEU A 90 -16.98 4.34 -6.89
C LEU A 90 -17.32 4.76 -8.33
N LEU A 91 -17.11 3.87 -9.30
CA LEU A 91 -17.38 4.14 -10.72
C LEU A 91 -18.85 4.14 -11.08
N ASP A 92 -19.73 3.61 -10.21
CA ASP A 92 -21.17 3.54 -10.43
C ASP A 92 -21.86 4.92 -10.38
N ASP A 93 -21.21 5.91 -9.75
CA ASP A 93 -21.75 7.26 -9.57
C ASP A 93 -20.69 8.34 -9.89
N PRO A 94 -20.42 8.57 -11.18
CA PRO A 94 -19.40 9.52 -11.64
C PRO A 94 -19.63 10.97 -11.17
N ASP A 95 -20.89 11.38 -11.06
CA ASP A 95 -21.26 12.76 -10.73
C ASP A 95 -20.91 13.11 -9.26
N ASN A 96 -20.93 12.11 -8.39
CA ASN A 96 -20.60 12.26 -6.97
C ASN A 96 -19.25 11.61 -6.59
N ILE A 97 -18.38 11.34 -7.57
CA ILE A 97 -17.15 10.58 -7.37
C ILE A 97 -16.25 11.15 -6.25
N GLU A 98 -16.14 12.47 -6.12
CA GLU A 98 -15.34 13.10 -5.07
C GLU A 98 -15.94 12.81 -3.68
N ALA A 99 -17.24 13.05 -3.50
CA ALA A 99 -17.92 12.82 -2.22
C ALA A 99 -17.87 11.36 -1.82
N ASN A 100 -18.11 10.45 -2.78
CA ASN A 100 -18.09 9.01 -2.58
C ASN A 100 -16.67 8.50 -2.25
N PHE A 101 -15.64 9.06 -2.90
CA PHE A 101 -14.25 8.70 -2.60
C PHE A 101 -13.82 9.18 -1.22
N ARG A 102 -14.24 10.38 -0.80
CA ARG A 102 -13.99 10.88 0.55
C ARG A 102 -14.70 10.01 1.61
N ASP A 103 -15.97 9.62 1.38
CA ASP A 103 -16.67 8.66 2.24
C ASP A 103 -15.91 7.33 2.34
N TYR A 104 -15.43 6.83 1.21
CA TYR A 104 -14.62 5.61 1.16
C TYR A 104 -13.35 5.73 2.03
N LEU A 105 -12.61 6.82 1.93
CA LEU A 105 -11.40 7.05 2.72
C LEU A 105 -11.72 7.18 4.22
N ASN A 106 -12.78 7.90 4.56
CA ASN A 106 -13.24 8.08 5.94
C ASN A 106 -13.75 6.77 6.57
N GLY A 107 -14.13 5.80 5.76
CA GLY A 107 -14.55 4.47 6.22
C GLY A 107 -13.43 3.59 6.75
N PHE A 108 -12.17 3.91 6.51
CA PHE A 108 -11.04 3.13 7.03
C PHE A 108 -10.90 3.26 8.55
N SER A 109 -10.32 2.23 9.16
CA SER A 109 -9.94 2.25 10.58
C SER A 109 -8.88 3.32 10.86
N GLU A 110 -8.82 3.80 12.11
CA GLU A 110 -7.99 4.92 12.56
C GLU A 110 -6.52 4.77 12.14
N ASN A 111 -5.94 3.60 12.31
CA ASN A 111 -4.54 3.35 11.92
C ASN A 111 -4.26 3.53 10.42
N VAL A 112 -5.25 3.28 9.55
CA VAL A 112 -5.13 3.56 8.11
C VAL A 112 -5.36 5.05 7.84
N GLN A 113 -6.33 5.67 8.51
CA GLN A 113 -6.55 7.12 8.41
C GLN A 113 -5.31 7.92 8.79
N ASP A 114 -4.61 7.54 9.86
CA ASP A 114 -3.32 8.14 10.26
C ASP A 114 -2.26 8.07 9.16
N ILE A 115 -2.25 6.97 8.40
CA ILE A 115 -1.34 6.82 7.24
C ILE A 115 -1.76 7.75 6.11
N LEU A 116 -3.07 7.81 5.80
CA LEU A 116 -3.60 8.63 4.72
C LEU A 116 -3.41 10.14 5.01
N GLU A 117 -3.56 10.56 6.26
CA GLU A 117 -3.33 11.94 6.69
C GLU A 117 -1.87 12.37 6.43
N LYS A 118 -0.89 11.48 6.70
CA LYS A 118 0.54 11.74 6.44
C LYS A 118 0.85 11.96 4.96
N PHE A 119 0.08 11.37 4.07
CA PHE A 119 0.20 11.64 2.63
C PHE A 119 -0.31 13.03 2.23
N LYS A 120 -1.06 13.72 3.08
CA LYS A 120 -1.71 15.02 2.77
C LYS A 120 -2.54 14.96 1.49
N PHE A 121 -3.20 13.82 1.26
CA PHE A 121 -3.81 13.48 -0.02
C PHE A 121 -5.12 14.24 -0.31
N ASP A 122 -5.71 14.87 0.68
CA ASP A 122 -7.00 15.58 0.58
C ASP A 122 -6.97 16.69 -0.49
N GLY A 123 -5.91 17.47 -0.55
CA GLY A 123 -5.72 18.50 -1.57
C GLY A 123 -5.63 17.94 -2.99
N GLN A 124 -5.04 16.76 -3.14
CA GLN A 124 -4.91 16.10 -4.44
C GLN A 124 -6.28 15.59 -4.94
N ILE A 125 -7.13 15.10 -4.04
CA ILE A 125 -8.50 14.69 -4.38
C ILE A 125 -9.28 15.87 -4.92
N THR A 126 -9.26 17.01 -4.22
CA THR A 126 -9.92 18.26 -4.67
C THR A 126 -9.39 18.71 -6.04
N THR A 127 -8.08 18.67 -6.24
CA THR A 127 -7.46 19.05 -7.51
C THR A 127 -7.91 18.14 -8.65
N MET A 128 -7.88 16.82 -8.46
CA MET A 128 -8.33 15.85 -9.47
C MET A 128 -9.81 16.00 -9.80
N ALA A 129 -10.66 16.23 -8.79
CA ALA A 129 -12.09 16.43 -8.97
C ALA A 129 -12.37 17.70 -9.76
N ASN A 130 -11.80 18.83 -9.37
CA ASN A 130 -11.97 20.12 -10.06
C ASN A 130 -11.47 20.09 -11.51
N LYS A 131 -10.49 19.25 -11.82
CA LYS A 131 -9.96 19.06 -13.17
C LYS A 131 -10.65 17.96 -13.95
N GLY A 132 -11.63 17.27 -13.36
CA GLY A 132 -12.41 16.22 -14.01
C GLY A 132 -11.63 14.94 -14.30
N ILE A 133 -10.49 14.72 -13.66
CA ILE A 133 -9.64 13.52 -13.89
C ILE A 133 -9.79 12.45 -12.81
N LEU A 134 -10.42 12.74 -11.66
CA LEU A 134 -10.53 11.79 -10.55
C LEU A 134 -11.17 10.47 -10.97
N TYR A 135 -12.26 10.52 -11.74
CA TYR A 135 -12.93 9.33 -12.25
C TYR A 135 -12.00 8.47 -13.13
N ILE A 136 -11.29 9.12 -14.06
CA ILE A 136 -10.40 8.42 -15.00
C ILE A 136 -9.25 7.76 -14.24
N VAL A 137 -8.67 8.45 -13.27
CA VAL A 137 -7.58 7.92 -12.46
C VAL A 137 -8.06 6.73 -11.62
N ILE A 138 -9.19 6.82 -10.91
CA ILE A 138 -9.76 5.69 -10.16
C ILE A 138 -10.06 4.51 -11.10
N LYS A 139 -10.61 4.75 -12.28
CA LYS A 139 -10.92 3.73 -13.26
C LYS A 139 -9.68 2.95 -13.71
N GLU A 140 -8.55 3.60 -13.91
CA GLU A 140 -7.30 2.89 -14.26
C GLU A 140 -6.87 1.90 -13.15
N PHE A 141 -7.09 2.25 -11.87
CA PHE A 141 -6.83 1.37 -10.75
C PHE A 141 -7.82 0.20 -10.60
N THR A 142 -8.94 0.17 -11.35
CA THR A 142 -9.87 -0.97 -11.34
C THR A 142 -9.60 -1.98 -12.46
N THR A 143 -8.65 -1.71 -13.34
CA THR A 143 -8.29 -2.65 -14.39
C THR A 143 -7.72 -3.96 -13.83
N PRO A 144 -7.89 -5.11 -14.51
CA PRO A 144 -7.32 -6.39 -14.05
C PRO A 144 -5.81 -6.34 -13.83
N LYS A 145 -5.10 -5.51 -14.58
CA LYS A 145 -3.67 -5.28 -14.40
C LYS A 145 -3.35 -4.59 -13.08
N ALA A 146 -4.27 -3.78 -12.53
CA ALA A 146 -4.15 -3.11 -11.24
C ALA A 146 -4.66 -3.98 -10.06
N ASN A 147 -4.76 -5.28 -10.24
CA ASN A 147 -5.03 -6.19 -9.13
C ASN A 147 -3.77 -6.32 -8.27
N LEU A 148 -3.84 -5.75 -7.06
CA LEU A 148 -2.78 -5.77 -6.05
C LEU A 148 -3.14 -6.70 -4.87
N HIS A 149 -4.02 -7.69 -5.07
CA HIS A 149 -4.37 -8.67 -4.02
C HIS A 149 -3.14 -9.46 -3.54
N PRO A 150 -3.05 -9.83 -2.26
CA PRO A 150 -1.92 -10.62 -1.72
C PRO A 150 -1.65 -11.93 -2.45
N ASP A 151 -2.67 -12.58 -2.98
CA ASP A 151 -2.54 -13.83 -3.75
C ASP A 151 -1.93 -13.62 -5.14
N VAL A 152 -1.94 -12.38 -5.64
CA VAL A 152 -1.36 -12.01 -6.93
C VAL A 152 0.00 -11.35 -6.77
N ILE A 153 0.14 -10.49 -5.76
CA ILE A 153 1.33 -9.71 -5.46
C ILE A 153 1.62 -9.85 -3.97
N SER A 154 2.69 -10.53 -3.61
CA SER A 154 3.16 -10.64 -2.22
C SER A 154 3.56 -9.28 -1.64
N ASN A 155 3.73 -9.20 -0.32
CA ASN A 155 4.21 -7.97 0.33
C ASN A 155 5.64 -7.61 -0.12
N LEU A 156 6.48 -8.61 -0.37
CA LEU A 156 7.82 -8.42 -0.91
C LEU A 156 7.77 -7.80 -2.31
N GLU A 157 6.95 -8.36 -3.21
CA GLU A 157 6.78 -7.82 -4.56
C GLU A 157 6.19 -6.41 -4.54
N MET A 158 5.27 -6.13 -3.61
CA MET A 158 4.72 -4.79 -3.41
C MET A 158 5.82 -3.79 -3.02
N GLY A 159 6.78 -4.20 -2.18
CA GLY A 159 7.96 -3.41 -1.85
C GLY A 159 8.79 -3.07 -3.10
N TYR A 160 9.08 -4.05 -3.95
CA TYR A 160 9.78 -3.81 -5.21
C TYR A 160 9.03 -2.87 -6.16
N ILE A 161 7.70 -2.99 -6.23
CA ILE A 161 6.86 -2.08 -7.03
C ILE A 161 7.00 -0.64 -6.53
N PHE A 162 6.93 -0.41 -5.22
CA PHE A 162 7.11 0.93 -4.64
C PHE A 162 8.51 1.49 -4.92
N GLU A 163 9.55 0.69 -4.73
CA GLU A 163 10.94 1.07 -5.02
C GLU A 163 11.10 1.48 -6.48
N GLU A 164 10.55 0.71 -7.40
CA GLU A 164 10.62 0.99 -8.83
C GLU A 164 9.86 2.27 -9.21
N ILE A 165 8.69 2.51 -8.60
CA ILE A 165 7.90 3.72 -8.81
C ILE A 165 8.69 4.95 -8.30
N ILE A 166 9.24 4.87 -7.10
CA ILE A 166 10.04 5.97 -6.51
C ILE A 166 11.27 6.24 -7.37
N ARG A 167 11.99 5.19 -7.80
CA ARG A 167 13.15 5.31 -8.69
C ARG A 167 12.80 6.06 -9.98
N ARG A 168 11.73 5.65 -10.67
CA ARG A 168 11.30 6.29 -11.93
C ARG A 168 10.89 7.75 -11.73
N PHE A 169 10.24 8.08 -10.61
CA PHE A 169 9.92 9.49 -10.31
C PHE A 169 11.18 10.29 -10.03
N SER A 170 12.13 9.78 -9.27
CA SER A 170 13.40 10.45 -8.98
C SER A 170 14.22 10.68 -10.27
N GLU A 171 14.30 9.68 -11.14
CA GLU A 171 14.99 9.82 -12.45
C GLU A 171 14.33 10.87 -13.35
N ALA A 172 13.00 10.94 -13.36
CA ALA A 172 12.26 11.96 -14.12
C ALA A 172 12.52 13.39 -13.62
N HIS A 173 13.03 13.55 -12.39
CA HIS A 173 13.34 14.84 -11.77
C HIS A 173 14.81 15.23 -11.84
N ASN A 174 15.69 14.43 -12.44
CA ASN A 174 17.14 14.56 -12.34
C ASN A 174 17.66 14.55 -10.89
N GLU A 175 16.94 13.91 -9.98
CA GLU A 175 17.38 13.68 -8.61
C GLU A 175 18.19 12.39 -8.55
N ASP A 176 19.23 12.37 -7.71
CA ASP A 176 20.04 11.16 -7.52
C ASP A 176 19.18 10.08 -6.85
N ALA A 177 18.85 9.02 -7.58
CA ALA A 177 18.04 7.91 -7.10
C ALA A 177 18.59 7.30 -5.80
N GLY A 178 19.92 7.35 -5.59
CA GLY A 178 20.58 6.90 -4.36
C GLY A 178 20.23 7.70 -3.09
N GLN A 179 19.60 8.86 -3.23
CA GLN A 179 19.13 9.65 -2.06
C GLN A 179 17.77 9.18 -1.56
N HIS A 180 17.02 8.41 -2.35
CA HIS A 180 15.63 8.07 -2.06
C HIS A 180 15.42 6.62 -1.65
N TYR A 181 16.32 5.70 -2.06
CA TYR A 181 16.18 4.30 -1.67
C TYR A 181 17.52 3.56 -1.73
N THR A 182 17.61 2.46 -0.96
CA THR A 182 18.72 1.51 -1.01
C THR A 182 18.27 0.26 -1.76
N PRO A 183 19.00 -0.23 -2.80
CA PRO A 183 18.62 -1.45 -3.52
C PRO A 183 18.43 -2.65 -2.58
N ARG A 184 17.41 -3.44 -2.83
CA ARG A 184 17.01 -4.55 -1.95
C ARG A 184 18.10 -5.60 -1.80
N GLU A 185 18.86 -5.86 -2.84
CA GLU A 185 19.99 -6.79 -2.82
C GLU A 185 21.08 -6.35 -1.84
N VAL A 186 21.32 -5.04 -1.77
CA VAL A 186 22.25 -4.46 -0.79
C VAL A 186 21.67 -4.59 0.62
N ILE A 187 20.39 -4.31 0.79
CA ILE A 187 19.70 -4.48 2.07
C ILE A 187 19.73 -5.95 2.52
N GLN A 188 19.47 -6.90 1.63
CA GLN A 188 19.55 -8.33 1.93
C GLN A 188 20.94 -8.74 2.38
N LEU A 189 21.99 -8.23 1.71
CA LEU A 189 23.36 -8.46 2.14
C LEU A 189 23.62 -7.90 3.54
N MET A 190 23.18 -6.67 3.81
CA MET A 190 23.33 -6.02 5.11
C MET A 190 22.61 -6.79 6.23
N VAL A 191 21.37 -7.21 5.99
CA VAL A 191 20.59 -7.99 6.97
C VAL A 191 21.22 -9.34 7.22
N ASN A 192 21.70 -10.05 6.18
CA ASN A 192 22.38 -11.32 6.34
C ASN A 192 23.65 -11.19 7.17
N ILE A 193 24.45 -10.13 6.96
CA ILE A 193 25.66 -9.88 7.75
C ILE A 193 25.27 -9.53 9.19
N LEU A 194 24.27 -8.67 9.38
CA LEU A 194 23.84 -8.22 10.72
C LEU A 194 23.35 -9.38 11.60
N PHE A 195 22.63 -10.34 11.02
CA PHE A 195 22.02 -11.44 11.76
C PHE A 195 22.82 -12.75 11.72
N TYR A 196 23.97 -12.76 11.04
CA TYR A 196 24.77 -13.97 10.83
C TYR A 196 25.15 -14.69 12.14
N ASP A 197 25.59 -13.93 13.12
CA ASP A 197 26.03 -14.47 14.42
C ASP A 197 24.85 -14.69 15.40
N ASP A 198 23.67 -14.14 15.09
CA ASP A 198 22.50 -14.15 15.99
C ASP A 198 21.44 -15.20 15.61
N ASN A 199 21.68 -16.03 14.59
CA ASN A 199 20.69 -16.98 14.08
C ASN A 199 20.13 -17.91 15.17
N ASP A 200 20.98 -18.41 16.07
CA ASP A 200 20.56 -19.29 17.17
C ASP A 200 19.66 -18.55 18.18
N MET A 201 19.90 -17.27 18.38
CA MET A 201 19.13 -16.40 19.29
C MET A 201 17.81 -15.94 18.64
N LEU A 202 17.77 -15.86 17.32
CA LEU A 202 16.64 -15.38 16.53
C LEU A 202 15.71 -16.53 16.07
N SER A 203 16.16 -17.78 16.18
CA SER A 203 15.39 -18.97 15.88
C SER A 203 14.69 -19.51 17.13
N GLY A 204 13.46 -20.00 16.97
CA GLY A 204 12.68 -20.65 18.02
C GLY A 204 11.28 -20.09 18.23
N ASN A 205 10.46 -20.88 18.91
CA ASN A 205 9.10 -20.51 19.25
C ASN A 205 9.09 -19.48 20.38
N ASN A 206 8.31 -18.39 20.23
CA ASN A 206 8.15 -17.30 21.20
C ASN A 206 9.34 -16.34 21.35
N VAL A 207 10.16 -16.17 20.33
CA VAL A 207 11.19 -15.12 20.32
C VAL A 207 10.55 -13.78 19.98
N ALA A 208 10.46 -12.87 20.96
CA ALA A 208 10.05 -11.48 20.74
C ALA A 208 11.31 -10.59 20.75
N LYS A 209 11.62 -9.98 19.62
CA LYS A 209 12.74 -9.04 19.46
C LYS A 209 12.25 -7.74 18.84
N THR A 210 12.89 -6.64 19.21
CA THR A 210 12.63 -5.34 18.61
C THR A 210 13.75 -4.99 17.65
N ILE A 211 13.38 -4.60 16.43
CA ILE A 211 14.29 -4.07 15.43
C ILE A 211 14.03 -2.57 15.34
N TYR A 212 15.08 -1.78 15.41
CA TYR A 212 15.04 -0.33 15.31
C TYR A 212 15.98 0.16 14.22
N ASP A 213 15.44 0.89 13.27
CA ASP A 213 16.21 1.56 12.21
C ASP A 213 16.03 3.08 12.35
N PRO A 214 17.06 3.80 12.84
CA PRO A 214 16.99 5.25 13.06
C PRO A 214 16.99 6.07 11.77
N ALA A 215 17.28 5.45 10.63
CA ALA A 215 17.35 6.07 9.30
C ALA A 215 16.57 5.28 8.26
N CYS A 216 15.38 4.81 8.64
CA CYS A 216 14.64 3.76 7.95
C CYS A 216 14.26 4.07 6.49
N GLY A 217 14.23 5.34 6.07
CA GLY A 217 13.81 5.71 4.73
C GLY A 217 12.45 5.10 4.37
N THR A 218 12.42 4.26 3.34
CA THR A 218 11.22 3.51 2.92
C THR A 218 10.94 2.25 3.75
N GLY A 219 11.68 1.99 4.79
CA GLY A 219 11.53 0.82 5.66
C GLY A 219 12.12 -0.48 5.10
N GLY A 220 12.98 -0.39 4.08
CA GLY A 220 13.57 -1.54 3.41
C GLY A 220 14.30 -2.50 4.36
N MET A 221 15.15 -1.97 5.25
CA MET A 221 15.86 -2.77 6.25
C MET A 221 14.91 -3.55 7.16
N LEU A 222 13.85 -2.88 7.65
CA LEU A 222 12.87 -3.50 8.55
C LEU A 222 12.09 -4.61 7.85
N SER A 223 11.62 -4.38 6.62
CA SER A 223 10.85 -5.37 5.86
C SER A 223 11.67 -6.60 5.46
N VAL A 224 12.94 -6.41 5.09
CA VAL A 224 13.83 -7.52 4.75
C VAL A 224 14.27 -8.29 5.99
N ALA A 225 14.47 -7.59 7.12
CA ALA A 225 14.77 -8.23 8.40
C ALA A 225 13.60 -9.12 8.87
N GLU A 226 12.36 -8.64 8.76
CA GLU A 226 11.16 -9.44 9.05
C GLU A 226 11.09 -10.68 8.17
N GLU A 227 11.31 -10.52 6.86
CA GLU A 227 11.32 -11.63 5.90
C GLU A 227 12.43 -12.67 6.23
N TYR A 228 13.62 -12.20 6.62
CA TYR A 228 14.72 -13.05 7.05
C TYR A 228 14.31 -13.92 8.25
N LEU A 229 13.70 -13.29 9.27
CA LEU A 229 13.24 -13.99 10.47
C LEU A 229 12.16 -15.02 10.17
N HIS A 230 11.21 -14.69 9.29
CA HIS A 230 10.19 -15.64 8.85
C HIS A 230 10.80 -16.86 8.13
N LYS A 231 11.77 -16.65 7.25
CA LYS A 231 12.47 -17.75 6.56
C LYS A 231 13.30 -18.60 7.52
N LEU A 232 14.00 -17.97 8.47
CA LEU A 232 14.78 -18.65 9.48
C LEU A 232 13.90 -19.58 10.33
N ASN A 233 12.73 -19.10 10.77
CA ASN A 233 11.83 -19.86 11.62
C ASN A 233 10.97 -20.88 10.86
N ALA A 234 10.64 -20.64 9.60
CA ALA A 234 9.97 -21.64 8.76
C ALA A 234 10.86 -22.86 8.40
N SER A 235 12.17 -22.68 8.47
CA SER A 235 13.14 -23.75 8.19
C SER A 235 13.39 -24.65 9.41
N THR A 236 12.80 -24.33 10.56
CA THR A 236 13.01 -25.00 11.86
C THR A 236 11.82 -25.90 12.21
N GLU A 237 10.73 -25.91 11.42
CA GLU A 237 9.60 -26.83 11.47
C GLU A 237 9.80 -28.00 10.48
#